data_2977ddc473d3747e1bf5683e4d3e7a10
#
_entry.id   2977ddc473d3747e1bf5683e4d3e7a10
#
_cell.length_a   1.000
_cell.length_b   1.000
_cell.length_c   1.000
_cell.angle_alpha   90.00
_cell.angle_beta   90.00
_cell.angle_gamma   90.00
#
_symmetry.space_group_name_H-M   'P 1'
#
loop_
_entity.id
_entity.type
_entity.pdbx_description
1 polymer ?
#
loop_
_entity_poly.entity_id
_entity_poly.type
_entity_poly.pdbx_seq_one_letter_code
_entity_poly.pdbx_strand_id
1 'polypeptide(L)'
;MCIGPLKKICHWGPLTALGIIKIITLITIHCSRQWWPPQESFWATANFCFFFFFSGSTLFHFISAIFEGPGFLPLKWKPEKATDAQFLQYCTVCQGYKAPRSHHCRKCGLCVMKMDHHCPWINNCVGHHNHGHFTAFLASAVGGCFISTVILIAWVVTVLSLKPIPFPPPSVFTLILVIFTIGLSIGVVLTVGMLLYFQMISIIKNKTEIEDWISEKAYHRRFGTDEKFIHPYSKGWLFNMRQVFTWDCSPVGDGINWPVIDGCDQYTLTKEQLAQKMDKRRRARRYRIIKPSSGSWLPIQHGWGVLCHPPYTDETRIKLDVTDIVIVTRWRRYWLFGEKEQKAIIDFPIKRVRGWFPRPCAIELIESNQYTLTSSKSD
;
A
#
# COMPACT_ATOMS: atom_id res chain seq x y z
N MET A 1 -19.31 18.74 8.70
CA MET A 1 -18.09 18.69 7.85
C MET A 1 -16.88 18.81 8.77
N CYS A 2 -15.95 17.85 8.73
CA CYS A 2 -14.72 17.93 9.53
C CYS A 2 -13.79 19.00 8.94
N ILE A 3 -13.30 19.92 9.78
CA ILE A 3 -12.43 21.04 9.39
C ILE A 3 -11.00 20.75 9.89
N GLY A 4 -9.98 21.15 9.10
CA GLY A 4 -8.58 21.04 9.51
C GLY A 4 -8.05 19.60 9.62
N PRO A 5 -7.14 19.31 10.60
CA PRO A 5 -6.48 18.02 10.73
C PRO A 5 -7.46 16.87 11.02
N LEU A 6 -8.62 17.13 11.60
CA LEU A 6 -9.66 16.13 11.86
C LEU A 6 -10.23 15.50 10.59
N LYS A 7 -10.07 16.16 9.43
CA LYS A 7 -10.49 15.60 8.13
C LYS A 7 -9.81 14.27 7.83
N LYS A 8 -8.60 14.03 8.34
CA LYS A 8 -7.89 12.75 8.15
C LYS A 8 -8.59 11.60 8.86
N ILE A 9 -9.15 11.86 10.06
CA ILE A 9 -9.88 10.84 10.85
C ILE A 9 -11.30 10.64 10.31
N CYS A 10 -11.93 11.69 9.76
CA CYS A 10 -13.29 11.62 9.23
C CYS A 10 -13.36 10.88 7.88
N HIS A 11 -12.82 9.68 7.84
CA HIS A 11 -12.87 8.77 6.71
C HIS A 11 -13.30 7.39 7.23
N TRP A 12 -13.96 6.58 6.38
CA TRP A 12 -14.49 5.28 6.80
C TRP A 12 -13.43 4.39 7.47
N GLY A 13 -12.18 4.38 6.95
CA GLY A 13 -11.11 3.53 7.48
C GLY A 13 -10.73 3.87 8.93
N PRO A 14 -10.27 5.10 9.24
CA PRO A 14 -9.97 5.51 10.62
C PRO A 14 -11.16 5.38 11.57
N LEU A 15 -12.37 5.73 11.14
CA LEU A 15 -13.56 5.62 11.98
C LEU A 15 -13.88 4.16 12.33
N THR A 16 -13.78 3.25 11.34
CA THR A 16 -13.97 1.82 11.58
C THR A 16 -12.88 1.26 12.50
N ALA A 17 -11.61 1.61 12.29
CA ALA A 17 -10.51 1.18 13.15
C ALA A 17 -10.70 1.65 14.60
N LEU A 18 -11.06 2.93 14.80
CA LEU A 18 -11.36 3.47 16.13
C LEU A 18 -12.56 2.76 16.78
N GLY A 19 -13.59 2.45 16.00
CA GLY A 19 -14.75 1.66 16.47
C GLY A 19 -14.33 0.28 16.96
N ILE A 20 -13.51 -0.43 16.20
CA ILE A 20 -12.96 -1.75 16.57
C ILE A 20 -12.13 -1.65 17.85
N ILE A 21 -11.18 -0.71 17.92
CA ILE A 21 -10.34 -0.48 19.10
C ILE A 21 -11.23 -0.22 20.33
N LYS A 22 -12.22 0.67 20.19
CA LYS A 22 -13.13 1.03 21.28
C LYS A 22 -13.95 -0.16 21.78
N ILE A 23 -14.56 -0.93 20.88
CA ILE A 23 -15.39 -2.07 21.23
C ILE A 23 -14.55 -3.13 21.98
N ILE A 24 -13.42 -3.55 21.38
CA ILE A 24 -12.55 -4.55 21.98
C ILE A 24 -12.07 -4.09 23.35
N THR A 25 -11.60 -2.83 23.47
CA THR A 25 -11.10 -2.30 24.74
C THR A 25 -12.16 -2.29 25.82
N LEU A 26 -13.34 -1.73 25.55
CA LEU A 26 -14.39 -1.59 26.58
C LEU A 26 -14.94 -2.93 27.05
N ILE A 27 -15.20 -3.88 26.12
CA ILE A 27 -15.74 -5.18 26.47
C ILE A 27 -14.70 -6.01 27.20
N THR A 28 -13.43 -5.95 26.79
CA THR A 28 -12.35 -6.66 27.50
C THR A 28 -12.15 -6.14 28.92
N ILE A 29 -12.16 -4.80 29.13
CA ILE A 29 -12.09 -4.20 30.46
C ILE A 29 -13.28 -4.65 31.32
N HIS A 30 -14.50 -4.64 30.76
CA HIS A 30 -15.70 -5.07 31.49
C HIS A 30 -15.58 -6.54 31.96
N CYS A 31 -15.23 -7.46 31.04
CA CYS A 31 -15.09 -8.88 31.35
C CYS A 31 -13.90 -9.17 32.27
N SER A 32 -12.76 -8.47 32.09
CA SER A 32 -11.59 -8.63 32.95
C SER A 32 -11.88 -8.28 34.40
N ARG A 33 -12.64 -7.20 34.64
CA ARG A 33 -13.04 -6.76 36.00
C ARG A 33 -14.02 -7.72 36.66
N GLN A 34 -14.78 -8.48 35.92
CA GLN A 34 -15.69 -9.50 36.46
C GLN A 34 -15.00 -10.85 36.67
N TRP A 35 -14.22 -11.28 35.69
CA TRP A 35 -13.58 -12.61 35.70
C TRP A 35 -12.39 -12.69 36.68
N TRP A 36 -11.54 -11.67 36.67
CA TRP A 36 -10.32 -11.61 37.48
C TRP A 36 -10.03 -10.16 37.86
N PRO A 37 -10.75 -9.63 38.89
CA PRO A 37 -10.62 -8.24 39.29
C PRO A 37 -9.18 -7.88 39.68
N PRO A 38 -8.68 -6.71 39.27
CA PRO A 38 -7.30 -6.30 39.57
C PRO A 38 -6.94 -6.35 41.06
N GLN A 39 -7.92 -6.16 41.95
CA GLN A 39 -7.75 -6.14 43.41
C GLN A 39 -7.51 -7.51 44.03
N GLU A 40 -7.80 -8.60 43.32
CA GLU A 40 -7.69 -9.96 43.88
C GLU A 40 -6.25 -10.45 44.03
N SER A 41 -5.37 -10.04 43.13
CA SER A 41 -3.97 -10.51 43.17
C SER A 41 -3.04 -9.60 42.37
N PHE A 42 -1.72 -9.68 42.66
CA PHE A 42 -0.69 -9.04 41.86
C PHE A 42 -0.80 -9.42 40.37
N TRP A 43 -1.04 -10.70 40.07
CA TRP A 43 -1.13 -11.18 38.68
C TRP A 43 -2.39 -10.66 37.98
N ALA A 44 -3.50 -10.49 38.67
CA ALA A 44 -4.72 -9.87 38.12
C ALA A 44 -4.44 -8.40 37.74
N THR A 45 -3.80 -7.65 38.64
CA THR A 45 -3.37 -6.27 38.35
C THR A 45 -2.41 -6.22 37.16
N ALA A 46 -1.39 -7.10 37.15
CA ALA A 46 -0.41 -7.16 36.06
C ALA A 46 -1.06 -7.45 34.70
N ASN A 47 -1.97 -8.43 34.63
CA ASN A 47 -2.71 -8.76 33.42
C ASN A 47 -3.55 -7.58 32.91
N PHE A 48 -4.26 -6.90 33.82
CA PHE A 48 -5.08 -5.73 33.52
C PHE A 48 -4.20 -4.56 32.97
N CYS A 49 -3.09 -4.25 33.66
CA CYS A 49 -2.16 -3.21 33.24
C CYS A 49 -1.51 -3.51 31.89
N PHE A 50 -1.16 -4.80 31.67
CA PHE A 50 -0.58 -5.26 30.41
C PHE A 50 -1.53 -5.11 29.23
N PHE A 51 -2.79 -5.50 29.41
CA PHE A 51 -3.84 -5.25 28.40
C PHE A 51 -4.03 -3.76 28.16
N PHE A 52 -4.11 -2.95 29.23
CA PHE A 52 -4.30 -1.50 29.13
C PHE A 52 -3.13 -0.81 28.41
N PHE A 53 -1.90 -1.27 28.66
CA PHE A 53 -0.70 -0.82 27.94
C PHE A 53 -0.82 -1.07 26.43
N PHE A 54 -1.17 -2.29 25.99
CA PHE A 54 -1.33 -2.59 24.57
C PHE A 54 -2.47 -1.82 23.93
N SER A 55 -3.59 -1.66 24.62
CA SER A 55 -4.73 -0.88 24.12
C SER A 55 -4.37 0.61 23.96
N GLY A 56 -3.70 1.19 24.95
CA GLY A 56 -3.22 2.56 24.90
C GLY A 56 -2.15 2.78 23.84
N SER A 57 -1.18 1.86 23.74
CA SER A 57 -0.15 1.86 22.70
C SER A 57 -0.75 1.74 21.30
N THR A 58 -1.75 0.87 21.11
CA THR A 58 -2.48 0.76 19.83
C THR A 58 -3.10 2.10 19.43
N LEU A 59 -3.81 2.75 20.35
CA LEU A 59 -4.46 4.03 20.06
C LEU A 59 -3.42 5.14 19.80
N PHE A 60 -2.38 5.22 20.61
CA PHE A 60 -1.30 6.22 20.48
C PHE A 60 -0.61 6.09 19.12
N HIS A 61 -0.11 4.92 18.78
CA HIS A 61 0.61 4.72 17.53
C HIS A 61 -0.31 4.81 16.29
N PHE A 62 -1.57 4.43 16.42
CA PHE A 62 -2.57 4.64 15.37
C PHE A 62 -2.77 6.13 15.07
N ILE A 63 -2.95 6.94 16.08
CA ILE A 63 -3.13 8.39 15.95
C ILE A 63 -1.86 9.05 15.42
N SER A 64 -0.67 8.68 15.95
CA SER A 64 0.62 9.18 15.46
C SER A 64 0.83 8.85 13.98
N ALA A 65 0.56 7.61 13.54
CA ALA A 65 0.69 7.23 12.13
C ALA A 65 -0.21 8.05 11.18
N ILE A 66 -1.40 8.49 11.65
CA ILE A 66 -2.31 9.36 10.89
C ILE A 66 -1.77 10.79 10.80
N PHE A 67 -1.31 11.37 11.92
CA PHE A 67 -1.04 12.80 12.00
C PHE A 67 0.39 13.18 11.59
N GLU A 68 1.39 12.42 11.95
CA GLU A 68 2.77 12.66 11.50
C GLU A 68 2.88 12.57 9.98
N GLY A 69 2.12 11.64 9.39
CA GLY A 69 2.16 11.42 7.96
C GLY A 69 3.43 10.71 7.49
N PRO A 70 3.51 10.40 6.19
CA PRO A 70 4.54 9.52 5.66
C PRO A 70 5.87 10.20 5.33
N GLY A 71 5.96 11.53 5.46
CA GLY A 71 7.02 12.33 4.86
C GLY A 71 6.75 12.61 3.38
N PHE A 72 6.31 13.84 3.08
CA PHE A 72 6.05 14.26 1.72
C PHE A 72 7.25 15.00 1.13
N LEU A 73 7.57 14.67 -0.11
CA LEU A 73 8.57 15.41 -0.86
C LEU A 73 8.02 16.81 -1.24
N PRO A 74 8.79 17.89 -1.07
CA PRO A 74 8.34 19.21 -1.47
C PRO A 74 7.90 19.27 -2.95
N LEU A 75 6.90 20.10 -3.25
CA LEU A 75 6.53 20.36 -4.65
C LEU A 75 7.73 20.96 -5.40
N LYS A 76 7.87 20.58 -6.67
CA LYS A 76 8.97 21.05 -7.55
C LYS A 76 10.37 20.66 -7.04
N TRP A 77 10.47 19.63 -6.19
CA TRP A 77 11.76 19.16 -5.68
C TRP A 77 12.73 18.83 -6.82
N LYS A 78 13.98 19.22 -6.65
CA LYS A 78 15.10 18.94 -7.57
C LYS A 78 16.27 18.36 -6.78
N PRO A 79 17.08 17.47 -7.38
CA PRO A 79 18.31 17.02 -6.74
C PRO A 79 19.29 18.20 -6.61
N GLU A 80 20.15 18.16 -5.60
CA GLU A 80 21.16 19.19 -5.36
C GLU A 80 22.13 19.33 -6.55
N LYS A 81 22.56 18.17 -7.09
CA LYS A 81 23.38 18.14 -8.31
C LYS A 81 22.46 17.96 -9.52
N ALA A 82 22.49 18.90 -10.46
CA ALA A 82 21.68 18.83 -11.68
C ALA A 82 21.97 17.58 -12.52
N THR A 83 23.20 17.05 -12.46
CA THR A 83 23.63 15.80 -13.13
C THR A 83 22.85 14.58 -12.65
N ASP A 84 22.37 14.58 -11.41
CA ASP A 84 21.68 13.43 -10.83
C ASP A 84 20.23 13.30 -11.35
N ALA A 85 19.70 14.37 -11.92
CA ALA A 85 18.36 14.40 -12.53
C ALA A 85 18.16 13.31 -13.59
N GLN A 86 19.21 12.94 -14.33
CA GLN A 86 19.18 11.87 -15.33
C GLN A 86 18.84 10.48 -14.75
N PHE A 87 19.11 10.25 -13.47
CA PHE A 87 18.86 8.99 -12.78
C PHE A 87 17.50 8.97 -12.07
N LEU A 88 16.77 10.09 -12.07
CA LEU A 88 15.53 10.26 -11.35
C LEU A 88 14.33 10.34 -12.27
N GLN A 89 13.18 9.90 -11.75
CA GLN A 89 11.93 10.04 -12.46
C GLN A 89 11.30 11.41 -12.20
N TYR A 90 10.82 12.07 -13.24
CA TYR A 90 10.04 13.29 -13.12
C TYR A 90 8.58 12.98 -12.79
N CYS A 91 7.99 13.70 -11.83
CA CYS A 91 6.58 13.66 -11.49
C CYS A 91 5.86 14.87 -12.09
N THR A 92 5.03 14.63 -13.10
CA THR A 92 4.28 15.69 -13.78
C THR A 92 3.22 16.37 -12.89
N VAL A 93 2.68 15.63 -11.89
CA VAL A 93 1.69 16.17 -10.94
C VAL A 93 2.36 17.09 -9.93
N CYS A 94 3.49 16.68 -9.34
CA CYS A 94 4.24 17.48 -8.38
C CYS A 94 5.19 18.47 -9.05
N GLN A 95 5.33 18.43 -10.38
CA GLN A 95 6.22 19.27 -11.19
C GLN A 95 7.70 19.24 -10.72
N GLY A 96 8.15 18.10 -10.22
CA GLY A 96 9.50 17.91 -9.67
C GLY A 96 10.00 16.49 -9.87
N TYR A 97 11.28 16.28 -9.56
CA TYR A 97 11.86 14.94 -9.57
C TYR A 97 11.41 14.13 -8.34
N LYS A 98 11.49 12.83 -8.44
CA LYS A 98 11.27 11.92 -7.31
C LYS A 98 12.64 11.58 -6.71
N ALA A 99 12.82 11.88 -5.44
CA ALA A 99 14.01 11.42 -4.71
C ALA A 99 14.11 9.88 -4.75
N PRO A 100 15.29 9.30 -4.52
CA PRO A 100 15.43 7.85 -4.38
C PRO A 100 14.40 7.28 -3.39
N ARG A 101 13.82 6.11 -3.69
CA ARG A 101 12.76 5.44 -2.93
C ARG A 101 11.43 6.21 -2.84
N SER A 102 11.28 7.39 -3.48
CA SER A 102 10.03 8.14 -3.42
C SER A 102 9.09 7.83 -4.58
N HIS A 103 7.77 7.78 -4.27
CA HIS A 103 6.72 7.49 -5.26
C HIS A 103 5.53 8.43 -5.09
N HIS A 104 4.86 8.77 -6.20
CA HIS A 104 3.67 9.61 -6.16
C HIS A 104 2.44 8.79 -5.77
N CYS A 105 1.80 9.17 -4.67
CA CYS A 105 0.52 8.61 -4.25
C CYS A 105 -0.64 9.40 -4.89
N ARG A 106 -1.49 8.71 -5.66
CA ARG A 106 -2.68 9.33 -6.27
C ARG A 106 -3.74 9.75 -5.26
N LYS A 107 -3.84 9.05 -4.12
CA LYS A 107 -4.80 9.35 -3.06
C LYS A 107 -4.37 10.57 -2.23
N CYS A 108 -3.08 10.64 -1.89
CA CYS A 108 -2.53 11.78 -1.15
C CYS A 108 -2.24 13.00 -2.06
N GLY A 109 -2.12 12.80 -3.38
CA GLY A 109 -1.83 13.86 -4.36
C GLY A 109 -0.37 14.35 -4.37
N LEU A 110 0.53 13.73 -3.61
CA LEU A 110 1.92 14.13 -3.41
C LEU A 110 2.88 12.97 -3.58
N CYS A 111 4.16 13.27 -3.81
CA CYS A 111 5.24 12.29 -3.72
C CYS A 111 5.60 12.04 -2.26
N VAL A 112 5.73 10.75 -1.90
CA VAL A 112 5.99 10.27 -0.55
C VAL A 112 7.38 9.67 -0.51
N MET A 113 8.18 10.02 0.50
CA MET A 113 9.53 9.51 0.74
C MET A 113 9.49 8.07 1.25
N LYS A 114 10.34 7.19 0.74
CA LYS A 114 10.38 5.74 1.06
C LYS A 114 8.96 5.16 1.11
N MET A 115 8.18 5.44 0.06
CA MET A 115 6.78 5.03 0.04
C MET A 115 6.66 3.51 0.03
N ASP A 116 5.95 2.97 1.02
CA ASP A 116 5.56 1.57 1.05
C ASP A 116 4.21 1.38 0.34
N HIS A 117 3.12 1.81 0.94
CA HIS A 117 1.78 1.76 0.37
C HIS A 117 0.89 2.89 0.88
N HIS A 118 -0.28 3.08 0.27
CA HIS A 118 -1.35 3.92 0.82
C HIS A 118 -2.31 3.04 1.63
N CYS A 119 -2.40 3.29 2.93
CA CYS A 119 -3.24 2.52 3.84
C CYS A 119 -4.59 3.23 4.08
N PRO A 120 -5.72 2.65 3.65
CA PRO A 120 -7.03 3.26 3.86
C PRO A 120 -7.45 3.31 5.35
N TRP A 121 -6.91 2.42 6.18
CA TRP A 121 -7.22 2.35 7.61
C TRP A 121 -6.67 3.53 8.40
N ILE A 122 -5.53 4.11 7.97
CA ILE A 122 -4.99 5.35 8.55
C ILE A 122 -5.28 6.56 7.66
N ASN A 123 -5.97 6.35 6.52
CA ASN A 123 -6.25 7.37 5.49
C ASN A 123 -4.99 8.19 5.10
N ASN A 124 -3.87 7.52 5.02
CA ASN A 124 -2.57 8.10 4.72
C ASN A 124 -1.65 7.06 4.08
N CYS A 125 -0.52 7.49 3.50
CA CYS A 125 0.52 6.55 3.13
C CYS A 125 1.34 6.12 4.33
N VAL A 126 1.90 4.92 4.25
CA VAL A 126 3.04 4.46 5.05
C VAL A 126 4.29 4.81 4.27
N GLY A 127 5.21 5.53 4.91
CA GLY A 127 6.44 6.04 4.30
C GLY A 127 7.50 6.31 5.35
N HIS A 128 8.51 7.10 4.98
CA HIS A 128 9.70 7.31 5.79
C HIS A 128 9.41 7.75 7.23
N HIS A 129 8.51 8.74 7.43
CA HIS A 129 8.32 9.35 8.75
C HIS A 129 7.44 8.51 9.69
N ASN A 130 6.40 7.88 9.19
CA ASN A 130 5.43 7.18 10.04
C ASN A 130 5.58 5.64 10.04
N HIS A 131 6.63 5.10 9.44
CA HIS A 131 6.82 3.65 9.35
C HIS A 131 6.98 2.99 10.72
N GLY A 132 7.74 3.63 11.64
CA GLY A 132 7.90 3.16 13.02
C GLY A 132 6.57 3.10 13.77
N HIS A 133 5.83 4.20 13.77
CA HIS A 133 4.50 4.28 14.38
C HIS A 133 3.50 3.30 13.77
N PHE A 134 3.49 3.15 12.45
CA PHE A 134 2.62 2.19 11.78
C PHE A 134 2.91 0.74 12.21
N THR A 135 4.18 0.36 12.26
CA THR A 135 4.57 -1.01 12.66
C THR A 135 4.29 -1.26 14.15
N ALA A 136 4.56 -0.28 15.01
CA ALA A 136 4.24 -0.36 16.44
C ALA A 136 2.70 -0.44 16.67
N PHE A 137 1.90 0.28 15.89
CA PHE A 137 0.44 0.15 15.88
C PHE A 137 0.01 -1.30 15.57
N LEU A 138 0.54 -1.90 14.50
CA LEU A 138 0.20 -3.29 14.14
C LEU A 138 0.58 -4.27 15.26
N ALA A 139 1.80 -4.15 15.81
CA ALA A 139 2.30 -5.02 16.85
C ALA A 139 1.46 -4.91 18.14
N SER A 140 1.15 -3.68 18.55
CA SER A 140 0.32 -3.43 19.74
C SER A 140 -1.11 -3.92 19.54
N ALA A 141 -1.70 -3.74 18.36
CA ALA A 141 -3.04 -4.22 18.05
C ALA A 141 -3.12 -5.76 18.11
N VAL A 142 -2.13 -6.46 17.52
CA VAL A 142 -2.06 -7.92 17.58
C VAL A 142 -1.90 -8.42 19.01
N GLY A 143 -0.97 -7.85 19.78
CA GLY A 143 -0.72 -8.20 21.18
C GLY A 143 -1.96 -7.94 22.05
N GLY A 144 -2.57 -6.78 21.94
CA GLY A 144 -3.77 -6.41 22.69
C GLY A 144 -4.97 -7.29 22.37
N CYS A 145 -5.20 -7.59 21.07
CA CYS A 145 -6.29 -8.49 20.66
C CYS A 145 -6.05 -9.95 21.07
N PHE A 146 -4.80 -10.41 21.09
CA PHE A 146 -4.47 -11.75 21.61
C PHE A 146 -4.82 -11.85 23.10
N ILE A 147 -4.38 -10.90 23.93
CA ILE A 147 -4.72 -10.84 25.36
C ILE A 147 -6.24 -10.73 25.55
N SER A 148 -6.88 -9.85 24.77
CA SER A 148 -8.34 -9.70 24.78
C SER A 148 -9.05 -11.05 24.54
N THR A 149 -8.62 -11.80 23.53
CA THR A 149 -9.19 -13.10 23.20
C THR A 149 -9.09 -14.06 24.38
N VAL A 150 -7.93 -14.13 25.05
CA VAL A 150 -7.73 -14.98 26.22
C VAL A 150 -8.68 -14.59 27.37
N ILE A 151 -8.75 -13.29 27.71
CA ILE A 151 -9.62 -12.78 28.78
C ILE A 151 -11.10 -13.08 28.49
N LEU A 152 -11.55 -12.79 27.27
CA LEU A 152 -12.96 -12.96 26.89
C LEU A 152 -13.37 -14.46 26.87
N ILE A 153 -12.50 -15.34 26.38
CA ILE A 153 -12.74 -16.80 26.41
C ILE A 153 -12.80 -17.28 27.87
N ALA A 154 -11.86 -16.86 28.71
CA ALA A 154 -11.85 -17.26 30.13
C ALA A 154 -13.12 -16.77 30.85
N TRP A 155 -13.58 -15.56 30.57
CA TRP A 155 -14.85 -15.04 31.09
C TRP A 155 -16.04 -15.91 30.63
N VAL A 156 -16.13 -16.26 29.32
CA VAL A 156 -17.20 -17.13 28.78
C VAL A 156 -17.19 -18.49 29.47
N VAL A 157 -15.99 -19.12 29.61
CA VAL A 157 -15.84 -20.41 30.29
C VAL A 157 -16.33 -20.31 31.74
N THR A 158 -16.05 -19.21 32.44
CA THR A 158 -16.54 -18.97 33.83
C THR A 158 -18.07 -18.90 33.87
N VAL A 159 -18.68 -18.14 32.95
CA VAL A 159 -20.14 -17.98 32.84
C VAL A 159 -20.84 -19.31 32.54
N LEU A 160 -20.25 -20.13 31.67
CA LEU A 160 -20.81 -21.43 31.27
C LEU A 160 -20.51 -22.55 32.27
N SER A 161 -19.65 -22.34 33.27
CA SER A 161 -19.35 -23.32 34.27
C SER A 161 -20.57 -23.57 35.16
N LEU A 162 -20.72 -24.81 35.62
CA LEU A 162 -21.79 -25.19 36.57
C LEU A 162 -21.53 -24.68 38.02
N LYS A 163 -20.45 -23.94 38.23
CA LYS A 163 -20.10 -23.35 39.53
C LYS A 163 -20.82 -22.01 39.72
N PRO A 164 -21.13 -21.63 40.96
CA PRO A 164 -21.64 -20.31 41.25
C PRO A 164 -20.68 -19.22 40.71
N ILE A 165 -21.20 -18.33 39.90
CA ILE A 165 -20.42 -17.20 39.38
C ILE A 165 -20.34 -16.07 40.44
N PRO A 166 -19.16 -15.43 40.61
CA PRO A 166 -18.96 -14.39 41.63
C PRO A 166 -19.58 -13.03 41.28
N PHE A 167 -20.30 -12.91 40.17
CA PHE A 167 -20.92 -11.70 39.66
C PHE A 167 -22.35 -11.96 39.15
N PRO A 168 -23.20 -10.94 38.97
CA PRO A 168 -24.55 -11.11 38.45
C PRO A 168 -24.56 -11.81 37.07
N PRO A 169 -25.51 -12.70 36.78
CA PRO A 169 -25.58 -13.38 35.52
C PRO A 169 -25.71 -12.34 34.37
N PRO A 170 -24.91 -12.50 33.27
CA PRO A 170 -24.92 -11.54 32.17
C PRO A 170 -26.23 -11.63 31.39
N SER A 171 -26.66 -10.50 30.83
CA SER A 171 -27.79 -10.46 29.92
C SER A 171 -27.44 -11.19 28.60
N VAL A 172 -28.47 -11.66 27.88
CA VAL A 172 -28.30 -12.25 26.55
C VAL A 172 -27.59 -11.29 25.60
N PHE A 173 -27.89 -10.00 25.68
CA PHE A 173 -27.21 -8.96 24.88
C PHE A 173 -25.71 -8.90 25.21
N THR A 174 -25.32 -8.95 26.47
CA THR A 174 -23.90 -8.99 26.88
C THR A 174 -23.19 -10.22 26.31
N LEU A 175 -23.82 -11.41 26.36
CA LEU A 175 -23.26 -12.62 25.79
C LEU A 175 -23.03 -12.51 24.29
N ILE A 176 -24.02 -12.01 23.54
CA ILE A 176 -23.89 -11.79 22.09
C ILE A 176 -22.72 -10.82 21.80
N LEU A 177 -22.62 -9.74 22.55
CA LEU A 177 -21.58 -8.72 22.37
C LEU A 177 -20.19 -9.28 22.68
N VAL A 178 -20.05 -10.11 23.71
CA VAL A 178 -18.77 -10.78 24.05
C VAL A 178 -18.38 -11.76 22.96
N ILE A 179 -19.30 -12.62 22.49
CA ILE A 179 -19.02 -13.57 21.40
C ILE A 179 -18.61 -12.84 20.12
N PHE A 180 -19.33 -11.77 19.77
CA PHE A 180 -18.96 -10.90 18.63
C PHE A 180 -17.56 -10.32 18.80
N THR A 181 -17.22 -9.84 20.02
CA THR A 181 -15.91 -9.24 20.31
C THR A 181 -14.78 -10.29 20.25
N ILE A 182 -15.03 -11.52 20.67
CA ILE A 182 -14.08 -12.64 20.49
C ILE A 182 -13.78 -12.86 19.02
N GLY A 183 -14.83 -12.97 18.19
CA GLY A 183 -14.66 -13.13 16.73
C GLY A 183 -13.90 -11.98 16.10
N LEU A 184 -14.20 -10.75 16.53
CA LEU A 184 -13.52 -9.54 16.08
C LEU A 184 -12.03 -9.52 16.47
N SER A 185 -11.71 -9.88 17.73
CA SER A 185 -10.32 -9.94 18.23
C SER A 185 -9.51 -11.01 17.50
N ILE A 186 -10.07 -12.19 17.29
CA ILE A 186 -9.42 -13.26 16.51
C ILE A 186 -9.21 -12.80 15.06
N GLY A 187 -10.21 -12.17 14.45
CA GLY A 187 -10.11 -11.60 13.10
C GLY A 187 -8.97 -10.59 12.98
N VAL A 188 -8.81 -9.71 13.97
CA VAL A 188 -7.70 -8.74 14.01
C VAL A 188 -6.36 -9.47 14.17
N VAL A 189 -6.24 -10.44 15.08
CA VAL A 189 -4.99 -11.21 15.26
C VAL A 189 -4.56 -11.86 13.95
N LEU A 190 -5.48 -12.48 13.23
CA LEU A 190 -5.15 -13.17 11.97
C LEU A 190 -4.81 -12.19 10.84
N THR A 191 -5.66 -11.18 10.60
CA THR A 191 -5.51 -10.29 9.44
C THR A 191 -4.41 -9.26 9.65
N VAL A 192 -4.40 -8.58 10.81
CA VAL A 192 -3.37 -7.58 11.14
C VAL A 192 -2.04 -8.28 11.49
N GLY A 193 -2.08 -9.49 12.07
CA GLY A 193 -0.89 -10.31 12.28
C GLY A 193 -0.20 -10.72 10.98
N MET A 194 -0.95 -11.08 9.95
CA MET A 194 -0.41 -11.34 8.62
C MET A 194 0.23 -10.06 8.04
N LEU A 195 -0.43 -8.92 8.17
CA LEU A 195 0.13 -7.63 7.73
C LEU A 195 1.41 -7.27 8.49
N LEU A 196 1.43 -7.47 9.81
CA LEU A 196 2.62 -7.29 10.64
C LEU A 196 3.78 -8.17 10.17
N TYR A 197 3.51 -9.43 9.86
CA TYR A 197 4.52 -10.37 9.34
C TYR A 197 5.16 -9.84 8.04
N PHE A 198 4.36 -9.40 7.08
CA PHE A 198 4.89 -8.82 5.83
C PHE A 198 5.66 -7.52 6.08
N GLN A 199 5.18 -6.66 6.99
CA GLN A 199 5.90 -5.45 7.38
C GLN A 199 7.25 -5.77 8.02
N MET A 200 7.33 -6.77 8.90
CA MET A 200 8.60 -7.19 9.51
C MET A 200 9.58 -7.72 8.45
N ILE A 201 9.13 -8.50 7.48
CA ILE A 201 9.98 -8.95 6.36
C ILE A 201 10.49 -7.75 5.55
N SER A 202 9.62 -6.79 5.24
CA SER A 202 9.96 -5.56 4.52
C SER A 202 11.05 -4.77 5.26
N ILE A 203 10.91 -4.62 6.58
CA ILE A 203 11.87 -3.91 7.44
C ILE A 203 13.20 -4.67 7.51
N ILE A 204 13.17 -5.98 7.78
CA ILE A 204 14.37 -6.84 7.87
C ILE A 204 15.17 -6.79 6.56
N LYS A 205 14.50 -6.76 5.41
CA LYS A 205 15.13 -6.65 4.10
C LYS A 205 15.43 -5.20 3.68
N ASN A 206 14.96 -4.20 4.44
CA ASN A 206 14.94 -2.77 4.08
C ASN A 206 14.42 -2.54 2.65
N LYS A 207 13.30 -3.15 2.33
CA LYS A 207 12.75 -3.20 1.00
C LYS A 207 11.24 -2.99 1.06
N THR A 208 10.74 -1.88 0.54
CA THR A 208 9.30 -1.59 0.50
C THR A 208 8.58 -2.51 -0.49
N GLU A 209 7.25 -2.61 -0.39
CA GLU A 209 6.46 -3.41 -1.33
C GLU A 209 6.68 -2.98 -2.78
N ILE A 210 6.77 -1.68 -3.03
CA ILE A 210 7.05 -1.14 -4.38
C ILE A 210 8.45 -1.56 -4.86
N GLU A 211 9.43 -1.54 -3.98
CA GLU A 211 10.82 -1.94 -4.30
C GLU A 211 10.94 -3.44 -4.54
N ASP A 212 10.12 -4.23 -3.86
CA ASP A 212 10.04 -5.68 -4.09
C ASP A 212 9.56 -5.99 -5.50
N TRP A 213 8.48 -5.36 -5.93
CA TRP A 213 7.99 -5.45 -7.31
C TRP A 213 9.02 -5.02 -8.37
N ILE A 214 9.81 -3.97 -8.10
CA ILE A 214 10.88 -3.53 -9.01
C ILE A 214 11.97 -4.58 -9.09
N SER A 215 12.39 -5.14 -7.94
CA SER A 215 13.45 -6.15 -7.86
C SER A 215 13.04 -7.48 -8.52
N GLU A 216 11.80 -7.91 -8.31
CA GLU A 216 11.27 -9.13 -8.97
C GLU A 216 11.29 -8.99 -10.48
N LYS A 217 10.85 -7.85 -11.02
CA LYS A 217 10.96 -7.57 -12.46
C LYS A 217 12.40 -7.48 -12.93
N ALA A 218 13.31 -6.93 -12.11
CA ALA A 218 14.72 -6.88 -12.42
C ALA A 218 15.32 -8.28 -12.53
N TYR A 219 14.93 -9.19 -11.63
CA TYR A 219 15.30 -10.60 -11.69
C TYR A 219 14.80 -11.27 -12.99
N HIS A 220 13.51 -11.11 -13.29
CA HIS A 220 12.94 -11.68 -14.53
C HIS A 220 13.58 -11.13 -15.82
N ARG A 221 13.99 -9.85 -15.83
CA ARG A 221 14.68 -9.27 -16.99
C ARG A 221 16.07 -9.84 -17.23
N ARG A 222 16.71 -10.31 -16.18
CA ARG A 222 18.06 -10.91 -16.22
C ARG A 222 18.05 -12.43 -16.20
N PHE A 223 16.87 -13.03 -16.25
CA PHE A 223 16.75 -14.47 -16.28
C PHE A 223 17.45 -15.04 -17.52
N GLY A 224 18.38 -15.98 -17.32
CA GLY A 224 19.22 -16.52 -18.38
C GLY A 224 20.46 -15.70 -18.74
N THR A 225 20.78 -14.64 -17.98
CA THR A 225 22.06 -13.92 -18.07
C THR A 225 22.86 -14.11 -16.78
N ASP A 226 24.17 -13.84 -16.83
CA ASP A 226 25.05 -13.92 -15.66
C ASP A 226 24.89 -12.72 -14.70
N GLU A 227 24.17 -11.69 -15.13
CA GLU A 227 23.93 -10.49 -14.32
C GLU A 227 22.87 -10.72 -13.26
N LYS A 228 23.18 -10.40 -12.00
CA LYS A 228 22.23 -10.41 -10.88
C LYS A 228 21.93 -8.99 -10.42
N PHE A 229 20.64 -8.68 -10.28
CA PHE A 229 20.24 -7.43 -9.66
C PHE A 229 20.43 -7.53 -8.14
N ILE A 230 21.15 -6.57 -7.57
CA ILE A 230 21.38 -6.47 -6.12
C ILE A 230 20.59 -5.28 -5.60
N HIS A 231 19.76 -5.50 -4.56
CA HIS A 231 19.00 -4.44 -3.91
C HIS A 231 19.95 -3.57 -3.06
N PRO A 232 20.04 -2.24 -3.32
CA PRO A 232 21.13 -1.43 -2.77
C PRO A 232 21.06 -1.12 -1.28
N TYR A 233 19.85 -1.16 -0.66
CA TYR A 233 19.63 -0.56 0.67
C TYR A 233 19.72 -1.54 1.85
N SER A 234 19.92 -2.84 1.61
CA SER A 234 19.95 -3.85 2.66
C SER A 234 21.37 -4.03 3.21
N LYS A 235 21.67 -3.42 4.33
CA LYS A 235 23.00 -3.49 5.01
C LYS A 235 23.02 -4.50 6.16
N GLY A 236 22.16 -5.52 6.14
CA GLY A 236 22.00 -6.52 7.19
C GLY A 236 20.79 -6.22 8.10
N TRP A 237 20.20 -7.30 8.63
CA TRP A 237 18.91 -7.23 9.33
C TRP A 237 18.91 -6.27 10.53
N LEU A 238 19.99 -6.25 11.32
CA LEU A 238 20.08 -5.39 12.51
C LEU A 238 20.17 -3.90 12.14
N PHE A 239 20.99 -3.57 11.13
CA PHE A 239 21.06 -2.20 10.60
C PHE A 239 19.71 -1.78 10.03
N ASN A 240 19.09 -2.65 9.26
CA ASN A 240 17.80 -2.38 8.61
C ASN A 240 16.68 -2.13 9.62
N MET A 241 16.63 -2.91 10.71
CA MET A 241 15.68 -2.71 11.79
C MET A 241 15.86 -1.37 12.50
N ARG A 242 17.11 -0.96 12.76
CA ARG A 242 17.43 0.35 13.35
C ARG A 242 17.03 1.54 12.49
N GLN A 243 16.80 1.34 11.18
CA GLN A 243 16.29 2.39 10.29
C GLN A 243 14.79 2.69 10.49
N VAL A 244 14.06 1.86 11.22
CA VAL A 244 12.61 2.01 11.46
C VAL A 244 12.29 2.03 12.95
N PHE A 245 12.94 1.17 13.75
CA PHE A 245 12.71 1.07 15.18
C PHE A 245 13.72 1.95 15.93
N THR A 246 13.34 3.17 16.18
CA THR A 246 13.97 4.11 17.10
C THR A 246 13.14 4.17 18.38
N TRP A 247 13.71 4.68 19.46
CA TRP A 247 13.03 4.76 20.76
C TRP A 247 11.71 5.56 20.69
N ASP A 248 11.70 6.62 19.91
CA ASP A 248 10.59 7.56 19.75
C ASP A 248 9.83 7.37 18.44
N CYS A 249 10.12 6.30 17.67
CA CYS A 249 9.62 6.04 16.33
C CYS A 249 9.97 7.14 15.30
N SER A 250 10.93 8.03 15.59
CA SER A 250 11.37 9.05 14.63
C SER A 250 12.10 8.44 13.44
N PRO A 251 12.02 9.05 12.25
CA PRO A 251 12.71 8.56 11.07
C PRO A 251 14.23 8.75 11.18
N VAL A 252 15.00 7.79 10.67
CA VAL A 252 16.47 7.89 10.59
C VAL A 252 16.87 8.49 9.25
N GLY A 253 17.56 9.64 9.28
CA GLY A 253 17.99 10.37 8.08
C GLY A 253 16.93 11.27 7.48
N ASP A 254 17.26 11.88 6.33
CA ASP A 254 16.45 12.89 5.67
C ASP A 254 15.37 12.33 4.71
N GLY A 255 15.36 11.02 4.48
CA GLY A 255 14.44 10.37 3.53
C GLY A 255 14.79 10.59 2.06
N ILE A 256 15.89 11.25 1.76
CA ILE A 256 16.39 11.57 0.40
C ILE A 256 17.69 10.84 0.13
N ASN A 257 18.66 10.94 1.07
CA ASN A 257 19.95 10.31 0.97
C ASN A 257 19.97 8.98 1.74
N TRP A 258 20.36 7.91 1.08
CA TRP A 258 20.26 6.56 1.64
C TRP A 258 21.62 5.87 1.69
N PRO A 259 21.99 5.27 2.84
CA PRO A 259 23.13 4.40 2.90
C PRO A 259 22.92 3.16 2.03
N VAL A 260 23.94 2.84 1.23
CA VAL A 260 23.93 1.71 0.29
C VAL A 260 25.04 0.72 0.60
N ILE A 261 24.92 -0.48 0.05
CA ILE A 261 25.96 -1.52 0.09
C ILE A 261 27.06 -1.22 -0.92
N ASP A 262 28.23 -1.81 -0.72
CA ASP A 262 29.37 -1.68 -1.63
C ASP A 262 29.02 -2.17 -3.05
N GLY A 263 29.52 -1.48 -4.05
CA GLY A 263 29.22 -1.77 -5.46
C GLY A 263 27.87 -1.21 -5.98
N CYS A 264 27.08 -0.54 -5.13
CA CYS A 264 25.84 0.13 -5.50
C CYS A 264 25.90 1.63 -5.21
N ASP A 265 25.09 2.40 -5.94
CA ASP A 265 24.79 3.78 -5.61
C ASP A 265 23.30 3.93 -5.19
N GLN A 266 22.95 5.08 -4.61
CA GLN A 266 21.57 5.33 -4.19
C GLN A 266 20.57 5.41 -5.37
N TYR A 267 21.05 5.50 -6.59
CA TYR A 267 20.23 5.53 -7.82
C TYR A 267 20.10 4.16 -8.49
N THR A 268 20.77 3.12 -7.99
CA THR A 268 20.76 1.76 -8.58
C THR A 268 19.33 1.27 -8.82
N LEU A 269 18.43 1.42 -7.85
CA LEU A 269 17.03 1.01 -7.98
C LEU A 269 16.24 1.91 -8.94
N THR A 270 16.48 3.21 -8.94
CA THR A 270 15.80 4.16 -9.85
C THR A 270 16.25 3.99 -11.29
N LYS A 271 17.53 3.71 -11.53
CA LYS A 271 18.08 3.37 -12.85
C LYS A 271 17.40 2.11 -13.40
N GLU A 272 17.26 1.06 -12.57
CA GLU A 272 16.53 -0.15 -12.95
C GLU A 272 15.07 0.14 -13.27
N GLN A 273 14.39 0.95 -12.45
CA GLN A 273 13.00 1.33 -12.70
C GLN A 273 12.83 2.14 -13.99
N LEU A 274 13.79 3.02 -14.33
CA LEU A 274 13.81 3.73 -15.61
C LEU A 274 13.96 2.76 -16.78
N ALA A 275 14.89 1.81 -16.70
CA ALA A 275 15.08 0.77 -17.70
C ALA A 275 13.81 -0.06 -17.92
N GLN A 276 13.14 -0.51 -16.85
CA GLN A 276 11.84 -1.20 -16.93
C GLN A 276 10.76 -0.38 -17.62
N LYS A 277 10.74 0.94 -17.40
CA LYS A 277 9.81 1.83 -18.09
C LYS A 277 10.15 2.00 -19.58
N MET A 278 11.42 2.05 -19.91
CA MET A 278 11.85 2.08 -21.32
C MET A 278 11.45 0.83 -22.06
N ASP A 279 11.68 -0.36 -21.47
CA ASP A 279 11.27 -1.64 -22.04
C ASP A 279 9.75 -1.74 -22.20
N LYS A 280 9.01 -1.22 -21.23
CA LYS A 280 7.55 -1.14 -21.33
C LYS A 280 7.11 -0.25 -22.50
N ARG A 281 7.79 0.88 -22.72
CA ARG A 281 7.51 1.79 -23.85
C ARG A 281 7.85 1.14 -25.20
N ARG A 282 8.99 0.44 -25.29
CA ARG A 282 9.39 -0.29 -26.50
C ARG A 282 8.38 -1.36 -26.92
N ARG A 283 7.77 -2.04 -25.94
CA ARG A 283 6.75 -3.08 -26.18
C ARG A 283 5.34 -2.51 -26.35
N ALA A 284 5.15 -1.22 -26.17
CA ALA A 284 3.86 -0.59 -26.34
C ALA A 284 3.44 -0.62 -27.81
N ARG A 285 2.16 -0.86 -28.07
CA ARG A 285 1.59 -0.98 -29.40
C ARG A 285 0.49 0.05 -29.58
N ARG A 286 0.34 0.58 -30.78
CA ARG A 286 -0.69 1.53 -31.13
C ARG A 286 -1.96 0.80 -31.59
N TYR A 287 -3.10 1.23 -31.08
CA TYR A 287 -4.41 0.68 -31.44
C TYR A 287 -5.34 1.82 -31.85
N ARG A 288 -6.16 1.58 -32.88
CA ARG A 288 -7.26 2.47 -33.26
C ARG A 288 -8.55 1.92 -32.70
N ILE A 289 -9.36 2.79 -32.12
CA ILE A 289 -10.68 2.44 -31.60
C ILE A 289 -11.68 2.38 -32.75
N ILE A 290 -12.35 1.24 -32.88
CA ILE A 290 -13.37 0.95 -33.92
C ILE A 290 -14.79 0.89 -33.36
N LYS A 291 -14.93 0.64 -32.04
CA LYS A 291 -16.19 0.68 -31.32
C LYS A 291 -16.03 1.50 -30.05
N PRO A 292 -16.98 2.36 -29.69
CA PRO A 292 -16.82 3.24 -28.53
C PRO A 292 -16.78 2.39 -27.24
N SER A 293 -16.00 2.85 -26.27
CA SER A 293 -15.95 2.32 -24.90
C SER A 293 -16.52 3.36 -23.94
N SER A 294 -17.53 3.01 -23.18
CA SER A 294 -18.18 3.90 -22.21
C SER A 294 -17.33 4.16 -20.95
N GLY A 295 -16.29 3.34 -20.70
CA GLY A 295 -15.56 3.34 -19.44
C GLY A 295 -16.35 2.73 -18.26
N SER A 296 -17.48 2.08 -18.54
CA SER A 296 -18.32 1.41 -17.53
C SER A 296 -17.64 0.17 -16.93
N TRP A 297 -17.99 -0.13 -15.68
CA TRP A 297 -17.62 -1.38 -15.00
C TRP A 297 -18.36 -2.59 -15.58
N LEU A 298 -19.53 -2.40 -16.18
CA LEU A 298 -20.38 -3.42 -16.80
C LEU A 298 -20.50 -3.16 -18.31
N PRO A 299 -19.53 -3.58 -19.14
CA PRO A 299 -19.52 -3.33 -20.57
C PRO A 299 -20.34 -4.39 -21.32
N ILE A 300 -21.64 -4.45 -21.10
CA ILE A 300 -22.58 -5.46 -21.63
C ILE A 300 -22.52 -5.54 -23.17
N GLN A 301 -22.32 -4.40 -23.84
CA GLN A 301 -22.29 -4.28 -25.30
C GLN A 301 -21.09 -4.97 -25.99
N HIS A 302 -20.10 -5.43 -25.22
CA HIS A 302 -18.84 -5.97 -25.76
C HIS A 302 -18.71 -7.49 -25.61
N GLY A 303 -19.79 -8.16 -25.22
CA GLY A 303 -19.91 -9.62 -25.16
C GLY A 303 -19.59 -10.24 -23.78
N TRP A 304 -20.05 -11.45 -23.57
CA TRP A 304 -19.97 -12.18 -22.31
C TRP A 304 -18.53 -12.41 -21.82
N GLY A 305 -17.58 -12.66 -22.73
CA GLY A 305 -16.17 -12.84 -22.36
C GLY A 305 -15.58 -11.61 -21.67
N VAL A 306 -15.93 -10.40 -22.12
CA VAL A 306 -15.50 -9.13 -21.50
C VAL A 306 -16.17 -8.94 -20.14
N LEU A 307 -17.46 -9.26 -20.04
CA LEU A 307 -18.25 -9.10 -18.82
C LEU A 307 -17.79 -10.06 -17.69
N CYS A 308 -17.58 -11.34 -18.04
CA CYS A 308 -17.21 -12.37 -17.07
C CYS A 308 -15.73 -12.36 -16.64
N HIS A 309 -14.85 -11.66 -17.38
CA HIS A 309 -13.42 -11.60 -17.08
C HIS A 309 -12.92 -10.15 -16.92
N PRO A 310 -13.49 -9.37 -15.97
CA PRO A 310 -13.04 -8.00 -15.75
C PRO A 310 -11.59 -7.99 -15.23
N PRO A 311 -10.83 -6.93 -15.50
CA PRO A 311 -9.54 -6.74 -14.84
C PRO A 311 -9.78 -6.44 -13.36
N TYR A 312 -9.38 -7.35 -12.47
CA TYR A 312 -9.41 -7.12 -11.02
C TYR A 312 -8.28 -6.16 -10.65
N THR A 313 -8.58 -4.87 -10.62
CA THR A 313 -7.64 -3.78 -10.34
C THR A 313 -8.42 -2.52 -10.00
N ASP A 314 -7.84 -1.68 -9.15
CA ASP A 314 -8.33 -0.34 -8.78
C ASP A 314 -8.14 0.71 -9.89
N GLU A 315 -7.46 0.32 -10.99
CA GLU A 315 -7.22 1.22 -12.11
C GLU A 315 -8.50 1.54 -12.87
N THR A 316 -8.63 2.81 -13.26
CA THR A 316 -9.80 3.33 -13.94
C THR A 316 -10.06 2.63 -15.28
N ARG A 317 -11.30 2.58 -15.68
CA ARG A 317 -11.73 2.32 -17.07
C ARG A 317 -11.90 3.65 -17.79
N ILE A 318 -11.56 3.66 -19.07
CA ILE A 318 -11.56 4.90 -19.85
C ILE A 318 -12.64 4.92 -20.92
N LYS A 319 -13.26 6.09 -21.07
CA LYS A 319 -14.15 6.37 -22.19
C LYS A 319 -13.30 6.65 -23.43
N LEU A 320 -13.63 5.98 -24.53
CA LEU A 320 -12.97 6.13 -25.82
C LEU A 320 -14.00 6.22 -26.92
N ASP A 321 -13.78 7.13 -27.85
CA ASP A 321 -14.61 7.34 -29.02
C ASP A 321 -13.98 6.66 -30.25
N VAL A 322 -14.82 6.39 -31.26
CA VAL A 322 -14.35 5.83 -32.53
C VAL A 322 -13.29 6.74 -33.14
N THR A 323 -12.23 6.18 -33.70
CA THR A 323 -11.04 6.86 -34.26
C THR A 323 -9.99 7.29 -33.26
N ASP A 324 -10.25 7.24 -31.94
CA ASP A 324 -9.20 7.48 -30.96
C ASP A 324 -8.02 6.55 -31.16
N ILE A 325 -6.80 7.08 -30.97
CA ILE A 325 -5.58 6.27 -30.96
C ILE A 325 -5.16 6.09 -29.51
N VAL A 326 -4.85 4.83 -29.16
CA VAL A 326 -4.45 4.44 -27.81
C VAL A 326 -3.13 3.68 -27.85
N ILE A 327 -2.19 4.12 -27.04
CA ILE A 327 -0.91 3.42 -26.83
C ILE A 327 -1.13 2.37 -25.75
N VAL A 328 -1.24 1.10 -26.15
CA VAL A 328 -1.47 -0.04 -25.27
C VAL A 328 -0.15 -0.57 -24.72
N THR A 329 -0.09 -0.70 -23.41
CA THR A 329 1.11 -1.15 -22.67
C THR A 329 0.92 -2.44 -21.90
N ARG A 330 -0.33 -2.86 -21.68
CA ARG A 330 -0.68 -4.16 -21.08
C ARG A 330 -1.92 -4.71 -21.78
N TRP A 331 -1.95 -6.03 -21.96
CA TRP A 331 -3.07 -6.73 -22.58
C TRP A 331 -3.43 -7.98 -21.79
N ARG A 332 -4.73 -8.25 -21.72
CA ARG A 332 -5.33 -9.49 -21.27
C ARG A 332 -6.18 -10.06 -22.39
N ARG A 333 -6.65 -11.29 -22.24
CA ARG A 333 -7.47 -11.94 -23.28
C ARG A 333 -8.62 -11.07 -23.79
N TYR A 334 -9.34 -10.40 -22.89
CA TYR A 334 -10.53 -9.61 -23.20
C TYR A 334 -10.38 -8.09 -22.96
N TRP A 335 -9.25 -7.64 -22.41
CA TRP A 335 -9.04 -6.26 -22.00
C TRP A 335 -7.68 -5.74 -22.38
N LEU A 336 -7.64 -4.47 -22.75
CA LEU A 336 -6.40 -3.72 -23.02
C LEU A 336 -6.26 -2.57 -22.04
N PHE A 337 -5.03 -2.29 -21.62
CA PHE A 337 -4.69 -1.12 -20.82
C PHE A 337 -3.79 -0.20 -21.63
N GLY A 338 -4.26 1.02 -21.82
CA GLY A 338 -3.53 2.00 -22.61
C GLY A 338 -3.76 3.44 -22.17
N GLU A 339 -3.07 4.32 -22.84
CA GLU A 339 -3.14 5.78 -22.70
C GLU A 339 -3.60 6.36 -24.04
N LYS A 340 -4.68 7.18 -24.02
CA LYS A 340 -5.21 7.87 -25.18
C LYS A 340 -4.14 8.85 -25.69
N GLU A 341 -3.78 8.76 -26.96
CA GLU A 341 -2.89 9.70 -27.61
C GLU A 341 -3.61 11.04 -27.75
N GLN A 342 -3.07 12.08 -27.11
CA GLN A 342 -3.62 13.42 -27.17
C GLN A 342 -2.71 14.27 -28.04
N LYS A 343 -3.29 15.00 -29.01
CA LYS A 343 -2.55 16.00 -29.76
C LYS A 343 -2.07 17.10 -28.77
N ALA A 344 -0.79 17.42 -28.80
CA ALA A 344 -0.21 18.45 -27.96
C ALA A 344 -0.88 19.80 -28.29
N ILE A 345 -1.66 20.31 -27.34
CA ILE A 345 -2.12 21.71 -27.35
C ILE A 345 -1.11 22.48 -26.47
N ILE A 346 -0.52 23.52 -26.99
CA ILE A 346 0.73 24.12 -26.54
C ILE A 346 0.70 24.70 -25.12
N ASP A 347 -0.46 24.92 -24.46
CA ASP A 347 -0.54 25.74 -23.24
C ASP A 347 -1.12 25.12 -21.98
N PHE A 348 -1.45 23.81 -21.92
CA PHE A 348 -1.97 23.22 -20.70
C PHE A 348 -1.30 21.88 -20.36
N PRO A 349 -1.07 21.59 -19.07
CA PRO A 349 -0.62 20.26 -18.65
C PRO A 349 -1.68 19.22 -19.01
N ILE A 350 -1.42 18.44 -20.06
CA ILE A 350 -2.34 17.47 -20.62
C ILE A 350 -2.63 16.40 -19.55
N LYS A 351 -3.86 16.36 -19.07
CA LYS A 351 -4.32 15.30 -18.16
C LYS A 351 -4.31 13.98 -18.92
N ARG A 352 -3.32 13.12 -18.64
CA ARG A 352 -3.19 11.82 -19.28
C ARG A 352 -4.42 10.95 -19.01
N VAL A 353 -5.17 10.63 -20.05
CA VAL A 353 -6.32 9.73 -20.00
C VAL A 353 -5.82 8.31 -20.23
N ARG A 354 -5.77 7.49 -19.20
CA ARG A 354 -5.29 6.11 -19.26
C ARG A 354 -6.16 5.17 -18.42
N GLY A 355 -6.33 3.95 -18.88
CA GLY A 355 -7.07 2.93 -18.15
C GLY A 355 -7.35 1.70 -18.98
N TRP A 356 -8.21 0.84 -18.44
CA TRP A 356 -8.68 -0.38 -19.09
C TRP A 356 -9.85 -0.09 -20.03
N PHE A 357 -9.87 -0.80 -21.14
CA PHE A 357 -11.00 -0.80 -22.10
C PHE A 357 -11.13 -2.18 -22.75
N PRO A 358 -12.32 -2.55 -23.24
CA PRO A 358 -12.55 -3.85 -23.87
C PRO A 358 -11.70 -4.05 -25.13
N ARG A 359 -11.06 -5.21 -25.26
CA ARG A 359 -10.25 -5.54 -26.45
C ARG A 359 -11.03 -5.50 -27.77
N PRO A 360 -12.30 -5.95 -27.86
CA PRO A 360 -13.08 -5.86 -29.10
C PRO A 360 -13.35 -4.43 -29.59
N CYS A 361 -13.05 -3.40 -28.79
CA CYS A 361 -13.19 -2.00 -29.19
C CYS A 361 -12.07 -1.52 -30.11
N ALA A 362 -10.96 -2.24 -30.25
CA ALA A 362 -9.76 -1.74 -30.87
C ALA A 362 -9.07 -2.72 -31.83
N ILE A 363 -8.49 -2.17 -32.88
CA ILE A 363 -7.62 -2.90 -33.83
C ILE A 363 -6.20 -2.37 -33.71
N GLU A 364 -5.22 -3.28 -33.69
CA GLU A 364 -3.81 -2.95 -33.68
C GLU A 364 -3.40 -2.26 -35.00
N LEU A 365 -2.70 -1.14 -34.89
CA LEU A 365 -2.08 -0.49 -36.01
C LEU A 365 -0.70 -1.08 -36.22
N ILE A 366 -0.57 -1.94 -37.23
CA ILE A 366 0.72 -2.46 -37.65
C ILE A 366 1.40 -1.35 -38.47
N GLU A 367 2.44 -0.74 -37.92
CA GLU A 367 3.32 0.11 -38.73
C GLU A 367 4.06 -0.80 -39.72
N SER A 368 3.72 -0.72 -41.00
CA SER A 368 4.50 -1.35 -42.05
C SER A 368 5.88 -0.74 -42.02
N ASN A 369 6.86 -1.45 -41.48
CA ASN A 369 8.27 -1.14 -41.74
C ASN A 369 8.44 -1.18 -43.27
N GLN A 370 8.70 -0.04 -43.86
CA GLN A 370 9.24 0.01 -45.21
C GLN A 370 10.58 -0.71 -45.19
N TYR A 371 10.55 -2.00 -45.55
CA TYR A 371 11.73 -2.67 -46.07
C TYR A 371 12.04 -1.98 -47.40
N THR A 372 12.90 -0.99 -47.38
CA THR A 372 13.65 -0.58 -48.55
C THR A 372 14.63 -1.73 -48.89
N LEU A 373 14.12 -2.68 -49.64
CA LEU A 373 14.98 -3.58 -50.42
C LEU A 373 15.67 -2.70 -51.47
N THR A 374 16.85 -2.20 -51.17
CA THR A 374 17.82 -1.81 -52.18
C THR A 374 18.35 -3.07 -52.82
N SER A 375 17.70 -3.51 -53.87
CA SER A 375 18.30 -4.42 -54.82
C SER A 375 19.39 -3.67 -55.58
N SER A 376 20.62 -3.73 -55.13
CA SER A 376 21.75 -3.50 -55.99
C SER A 376 22.00 -4.78 -56.82
N LYS A 377 21.41 -4.86 -57.98
CA LYS A 377 22.02 -5.59 -59.08
C LYS A 377 23.11 -4.71 -59.62
N SER A 378 24.32 -5.08 -59.49
CA SER A 378 25.45 -4.65 -60.31
C SER A 378 25.89 -5.84 -61.18
N ASP A 379 25.93 -5.53 -62.44
CA ASP A 379 26.53 -6.33 -63.48
C ASP A 379 27.97 -6.78 -63.17
#